data_e072acfcd0092805eec19cfc2399c863
#
_entry.id   e072acfcd0092805eec19cfc2399c863
#
_cell.length_a   1.000
_cell.length_b   1.000
_cell.length_c   1.000
_cell.angle_alpha   90.00
_cell.angle_beta   90.00
_cell.angle_gamma   90.00
#
_symmetry.space_group_name_H-M   'P 1'
#
loop_
_entity.id
_entity.type
_entity.pdbx_description
1 polymer ?
#
loop_
_entity_poly.entity_id
_entity_poly.type
_entity_poly.pdbx_seq_one_letter_code
_entity_poly.pdbx_strand_id
1 'polypeptide(L)'
;MKNFHYKLISILVLILMFSPPANSMPLVNELYMVILRDSDAQIIAVENNKIDILGDLIRPIDIERLSKSPNVELSIASAFHSFYLSFNTRVFPFNSKILRQAIWQVIPKEKIVRDLFSGYAEPIDSYLPPVSTWLNKNVKYLSYDPDAARALLTENGWSWNANGILVSPNGETLKPMKLLSPTASVAPTSAEIGHLAAEAMRKLGVPIESEPMDFSAMLARLDRHDFDAVVHAWTLSRDPDNLFAFYHSSMDVQSGYNISGMSDPKLDEVLLALRDAPDEESARAAANEAQELLSDIVPSVPIYSRYWITAVQKGWDGIYTSERTTADNFWTLTGMTPSDGKMRPVYWNLPEEPRSLNPITASSAYDWMVMGNVYDTLMSIHPDTFEDIPWIATEWSVSNEDNKTVIEFKIRDDIKWHDGKPLLVEDIINTLDYMKKIEAPRYYDSVKDIESLTSPEANTVVIRFGKTSYWNLHNIGGLPILPKHILDSVEDWKVWQPAREKHPDNPELTQLIGTGPFVFSEYRVGDYVYFKRNDNYWKPTKDSDIERK
;
A
#
# COMPACT_ATOMS: atom_id res chain seq x y z
N MET A 1 -20.97 20.64 83.51
CA MET A 1 -20.26 19.52 82.93
C MET A 1 -21.08 18.99 81.73
N LYS A 2 -20.74 19.38 80.50
CA LYS A 2 -21.44 18.92 79.31
C LYS A 2 -20.37 18.38 78.39
N ASN A 3 -20.38 17.06 78.11
CA ASN A 3 -19.50 16.36 77.19
C ASN A 3 -19.88 16.68 75.72
N PHE A 4 -18.96 17.25 74.95
CA PHE A 4 -19.10 17.41 73.50
C PHE A 4 -18.46 16.21 72.86
N HIS A 5 -19.24 15.38 72.16
CA HIS A 5 -18.74 14.29 71.32
C HIS A 5 -18.58 14.83 69.89
N TYR A 6 -17.34 14.88 69.42
CA TYR A 6 -17.05 15.09 67.99
C TYR A 6 -17.19 13.74 67.25
N LYS A 7 -18.17 13.66 66.35
CA LYS A 7 -18.23 12.58 65.36
C LYS A 7 -17.31 12.93 64.22
N LEU A 8 -16.22 12.17 64.06
CA LEU A 8 -15.40 12.16 62.86
C LEU A 8 -16.20 11.45 61.76
N ILE A 9 -16.61 12.14 60.71
CA ILE A 9 -17.12 11.56 59.47
C ILE A 9 -15.92 11.32 58.58
N SER A 10 -15.49 10.05 58.48
CA SER A 10 -14.51 9.61 57.48
C SER A 10 -15.20 9.55 56.11
N ILE A 11 -14.91 10.50 55.23
CA ILE A 11 -15.30 10.41 53.82
C ILE A 11 -14.35 9.43 53.15
N LEU A 12 -14.85 8.22 52.91
CA LEU A 12 -14.16 7.22 52.08
C LEU A 12 -14.35 7.65 50.61
N VAL A 13 -13.35 8.30 50.02
CA VAL A 13 -13.32 8.54 48.58
C VAL A 13 -13.02 7.20 47.91
N LEU A 14 -14.06 6.57 47.40
CA LEU A 14 -13.95 5.38 46.54
C LEU A 14 -13.43 5.85 45.19
N ILE A 15 -12.10 5.78 44.99
CA ILE A 15 -11.52 5.88 43.66
C ILE A 15 -11.92 4.59 42.96
N LEU A 16 -12.99 4.65 42.17
CA LEU A 16 -13.32 3.64 41.18
C LEU A 16 -12.20 3.73 40.12
N MET A 17 -11.18 2.90 40.29
CA MET A 17 -10.31 2.56 39.17
C MET A 17 -11.19 1.83 38.15
N PHE A 18 -11.63 2.52 37.12
CA PHE A 18 -12.18 1.89 35.94
C PHE A 18 -11.04 1.07 35.33
N SER A 19 -10.93 -0.19 35.69
CA SER A 19 -10.21 -1.14 34.89
C SER A 19 -10.95 -1.23 33.55
N PRO A 20 -10.28 -1.07 32.41
CA PRO A 20 -10.93 -1.25 31.11
C PRO A 20 -11.58 -2.63 31.09
N PRO A 21 -12.66 -2.82 30.33
CA PRO A 21 -13.25 -4.13 30.18
C PRO A 21 -12.15 -5.08 29.70
N ALA A 22 -11.98 -6.21 30.40
CA ALA A 22 -10.92 -7.19 30.18
C ALA A 22 -10.93 -7.82 28.77
N ASN A 23 -11.75 -7.34 27.85
CA ASN A 23 -12.07 -7.91 26.55
C ASN A 23 -12.02 -6.90 25.37
N SER A 24 -11.37 -5.72 25.49
CA SER A 24 -11.21 -4.79 24.36
C SER A 24 -9.76 -4.67 23.90
N MET A 25 -9.54 -4.49 22.60
CA MET A 25 -8.24 -4.15 22.01
C MET A 25 -7.93 -2.65 22.19
N PRO A 26 -6.68 -2.22 22.07
CA PRO A 26 -5.46 -3.03 22.04
C PRO A 26 -5.12 -3.59 23.42
N LEU A 27 -4.33 -4.67 23.46
CA LEU A 27 -3.93 -5.33 24.70
C LEU A 27 -2.72 -4.69 25.37
N VAL A 28 -1.91 -3.94 24.62
CA VAL A 28 -0.77 -3.18 25.13
C VAL A 28 -1.17 -1.75 25.48
N ASN A 29 -0.48 -1.16 26.47
CA ASN A 29 -0.85 0.17 26.98
C ASN A 29 -0.17 1.31 26.21
N GLU A 30 1.00 1.06 25.60
CA GLU A 30 1.87 2.08 25.03
C GLU A 30 2.52 1.57 23.75
N LEU A 31 2.55 2.42 22.73
CA LEU A 31 3.22 2.18 21.46
C LEU A 31 4.21 3.30 21.18
N TYR A 32 5.46 2.93 20.94
CA TYR A 32 6.49 3.83 20.42
C TYR A 32 6.83 3.43 18.98
N MET A 33 6.55 4.31 18.03
CA MET A 33 7.04 4.18 16.66
C MET A 33 8.39 4.87 16.58
N VAL A 34 9.47 4.08 16.63
CA VAL A 34 10.85 4.57 16.75
C VAL A 34 11.42 4.87 15.36
N ILE A 35 11.90 6.10 15.15
CA ILE A 35 12.43 6.53 13.86
C ILE A 35 13.89 6.08 13.73
N LEU A 36 14.10 5.02 12.94
CA LEU A 36 15.42 4.50 12.59
C LEU A 36 15.52 4.33 11.07
N ARG A 37 16.32 5.18 10.41
CA ARG A 37 16.46 5.21 8.94
C ARG A 37 17.57 4.29 8.44
N ASP A 38 18.66 4.20 9.19
CA ASP A 38 19.81 3.41 8.82
C ASP A 38 19.56 1.92 9.04
N SER A 39 19.71 1.12 7.98
CA SER A 39 19.41 -0.32 8.03
C SER A 39 20.29 -1.07 9.02
N ASP A 40 21.57 -0.71 9.17
CA ASP A 40 22.45 -1.39 10.13
C ASP A 40 22.05 -1.05 11.57
N ALA A 41 21.65 0.20 11.82
CA ALA A 41 21.09 0.62 13.11
C ALA A 41 19.78 -0.12 13.44
N GLN A 42 18.91 -0.34 12.46
CA GLN A 42 17.67 -1.10 12.61
C GLN A 42 17.97 -2.55 13.05
N ILE A 43 18.90 -3.23 12.37
CA ILE A 43 19.29 -4.62 12.70
C ILE A 43 19.89 -4.69 14.10
N ILE A 44 20.80 -3.78 14.44
CA ILE A 44 21.43 -3.71 15.77
C ILE A 44 20.37 -3.45 16.86
N ALA A 45 19.37 -2.61 16.58
CA ALA A 45 18.29 -2.29 17.52
C ALA A 45 17.41 -3.53 17.81
N VAL A 46 17.06 -4.29 16.77
CA VAL A 46 16.32 -5.55 16.94
C VAL A 46 17.15 -6.57 17.74
N GLU A 47 18.41 -6.80 17.38
CA GLU A 47 19.28 -7.77 18.10
C GLU A 47 19.48 -7.41 19.58
N ASN A 48 19.44 -6.12 19.93
CA ASN A 48 19.57 -5.62 21.29
C ASN A 48 18.23 -5.40 22.02
N ASN A 49 17.11 -5.93 21.51
CA ASN A 49 15.77 -5.80 22.09
C ASN A 49 15.35 -4.33 22.30
N LYS A 50 15.70 -3.44 21.35
CA LYS A 50 15.29 -2.04 21.36
C LYS A 50 14.11 -1.78 20.42
N ILE A 51 13.88 -2.68 19.48
CA ILE A 51 12.76 -2.70 18.56
C ILE A 51 12.12 -4.08 18.67
N ASP A 52 10.82 -4.14 18.86
CA ASP A 52 10.04 -5.38 18.95
C ASP A 52 9.58 -5.85 17.57
N ILE A 53 9.22 -4.90 16.68
CA ILE A 53 8.75 -5.17 15.32
C ILE A 53 9.55 -4.31 14.33
N LEU A 54 10.23 -4.95 13.40
CA LEU A 54 10.95 -4.32 12.29
C LEU A 54 10.37 -4.83 10.97
N GLY A 55 9.58 -4.01 10.30
CA GLY A 55 8.97 -4.31 9.00
C GLY A 55 9.91 -4.07 7.82
N ASP A 56 9.51 -4.61 6.68
CA ASP A 56 10.09 -4.35 5.36
C ASP A 56 11.62 -4.58 5.24
N LEU A 57 12.09 -5.74 5.70
CA LEU A 57 13.46 -6.18 5.49
C LEU A 57 13.71 -6.45 4.00
N ILE A 58 14.70 -5.78 3.42
CA ILE A 58 14.98 -5.85 1.97
C ILE A 58 16.31 -6.56 1.70
N ARG A 59 17.35 -6.37 2.53
CA ARG A 59 18.69 -6.89 2.26
C ARG A 59 18.79 -8.36 2.65
N PRO A 60 19.09 -9.30 1.73
CA PRO A 60 19.21 -10.73 2.04
C PRO A 60 20.17 -11.04 3.17
N ILE A 61 21.29 -10.30 3.29
CA ILE A 61 22.28 -10.49 4.35
C ILE A 61 21.70 -10.22 5.74
N ASP A 62 20.79 -9.23 5.87
CA ASP A 62 20.13 -8.91 7.14
C ASP A 62 19.10 -9.96 7.50
N ILE A 63 18.35 -10.42 6.51
CA ILE A 63 17.36 -11.48 6.67
C ILE A 63 18.06 -12.77 7.13
N GLU A 64 19.16 -13.15 6.48
CA GLU A 64 19.97 -14.28 6.91
C GLU A 64 20.55 -14.12 8.33
N ARG A 65 21.01 -12.92 8.67
CA ARG A 65 21.56 -12.61 10.00
C ARG A 65 20.49 -12.77 11.08
N LEU A 66 19.31 -12.16 10.88
CA LEU A 66 18.22 -12.22 11.84
C LEU A 66 17.58 -13.60 11.93
N SER A 67 17.52 -14.36 10.82
CA SER A 67 17.02 -15.75 10.84
C SER A 67 17.83 -16.70 11.76
N LYS A 68 19.08 -16.36 12.01
CA LYS A 68 19.99 -17.11 12.92
C LYS A 68 19.94 -16.60 14.37
N SER A 69 19.24 -15.49 14.62
CA SER A 69 19.12 -14.92 15.96
C SER A 69 18.20 -15.77 16.84
N PRO A 70 18.62 -16.14 18.06
CA PRO A 70 17.79 -16.92 18.97
C PRO A 70 16.57 -16.17 19.49
N ASN A 71 16.60 -14.83 19.45
CA ASN A 71 15.59 -13.95 20.04
C ASN A 71 14.63 -13.35 19.01
N VAL A 72 14.82 -13.61 17.72
CA VAL A 72 14.04 -13.04 16.64
C VAL A 72 13.29 -14.15 15.91
N GLU A 73 12.11 -13.82 15.41
CA GLU A 73 11.33 -14.63 14.49
C GLU A 73 11.06 -13.80 13.24
N LEU A 74 11.14 -14.42 12.06
CA LEU A 74 10.81 -13.78 10.79
C LEU A 74 9.44 -14.24 10.32
N SER A 75 8.60 -13.30 9.95
CA SER A 75 7.39 -13.56 9.17
C SER A 75 7.61 -13.12 7.72
N ILE A 76 7.16 -13.94 6.79
CA ILE A 76 7.37 -13.76 5.35
C ILE A 76 6.02 -13.92 4.65
N ALA A 77 5.65 -12.94 3.83
CA ALA A 77 4.42 -12.97 3.04
C ALA A 77 4.66 -12.41 1.63
N SER A 78 3.83 -12.81 0.66
CA SER A 78 3.85 -12.23 -0.68
C SER A 78 3.44 -10.75 -0.63
N ALA A 79 4.14 -9.89 -1.36
CA ALA A 79 3.88 -8.46 -1.39
C ALA A 79 3.09 -8.02 -2.62
N PHE A 80 2.30 -6.94 -2.48
CA PHE A 80 1.78 -6.19 -3.62
C PHE A 80 2.89 -5.34 -4.23
N HIS A 81 3.86 -6.01 -4.85
CA HIS A 81 5.02 -5.40 -5.46
C HIS A 81 5.35 -6.10 -6.77
N SER A 82 5.73 -5.33 -7.78
CA SER A 82 6.21 -5.88 -9.04
C SER A 82 7.34 -5.03 -9.60
N PHE A 83 8.37 -5.70 -10.10
CA PHE A 83 9.52 -5.10 -10.76
C PHE A 83 9.47 -5.38 -12.26
N TYR A 84 9.72 -4.35 -13.06
CA TYR A 84 9.56 -4.38 -14.51
C TYR A 84 10.81 -3.91 -15.25
N LEU A 85 10.97 -4.46 -16.47
CA LEU A 85 11.73 -3.84 -17.56
C LEU A 85 10.71 -3.22 -18.53
N SER A 86 10.61 -1.91 -18.58
CA SER A 86 9.68 -1.19 -19.47
C SER A 86 10.42 -0.61 -20.68
N PHE A 87 9.71 -0.58 -21.82
CA PHE A 87 10.21 -0.08 -23.10
C PHE A 87 9.55 1.25 -23.45
N ASN A 88 10.27 2.15 -24.12
CA ASN A 88 9.63 3.29 -24.76
C ASN A 88 9.02 2.84 -26.08
N THR A 89 7.74 2.49 -26.06
CA THR A 89 7.03 1.94 -27.22
C THR A 89 6.67 3.00 -28.27
N ARG A 90 6.89 4.29 -27.97
CA ARG A 90 6.63 5.42 -28.89
C ARG A 90 7.59 5.43 -30.06
N VAL A 91 8.78 4.83 -29.89
CA VAL A 91 9.89 4.95 -30.85
C VAL A 91 10.45 3.58 -31.25
N PHE A 92 11.04 3.55 -32.46
CA PHE A 92 11.80 2.40 -32.93
C PHE A 92 13.07 2.21 -32.07
N PRO A 93 13.45 0.95 -31.74
CA PRO A 93 12.87 -0.31 -32.22
C PRO A 93 11.76 -0.87 -31.28
N PHE A 94 11.51 -0.27 -30.11
CA PHE A 94 10.59 -0.80 -29.11
C PHE A 94 9.11 -0.60 -29.44
N ASN A 95 8.76 0.11 -30.52
CA ASN A 95 7.42 0.07 -31.10
C ASN A 95 7.09 -1.28 -31.77
N SER A 96 8.08 -2.15 -32.03
CA SER A 96 7.86 -3.51 -32.54
C SER A 96 7.44 -4.46 -31.43
N LYS A 97 6.20 -4.94 -31.48
CA LYS A 97 5.69 -5.98 -30.58
C LYS A 97 6.56 -7.24 -30.61
N ILE A 98 6.93 -7.70 -31.82
CA ILE A 98 7.76 -8.89 -32.01
C ILE A 98 9.09 -8.79 -31.29
N LEU A 99 9.75 -7.62 -31.36
CA LEU A 99 11.01 -7.41 -30.62
C LEU A 99 10.81 -7.47 -29.10
N ARG A 100 9.74 -6.86 -28.58
CA ARG A 100 9.45 -6.89 -27.15
C ARG A 100 9.13 -8.31 -26.65
N GLN A 101 8.38 -9.08 -27.44
CA GLN A 101 8.10 -10.50 -27.15
C GLN A 101 9.38 -11.35 -27.18
N ALA A 102 10.28 -11.12 -28.13
CA ALA A 102 11.57 -11.81 -28.17
C ALA A 102 12.47 -11.42 -26.98
N ILE A 103 12.44 -10.14 -26.56
CA ILE A 103 13.17 -9.70 -25.35
C ILE A 103 12.62 -10.38 -24.11
N TRP A 104 11.29 -10.51 -23.95
CA TRP A 104 10.69 -11.25 -22.83
C TRP A 104 11.31 -12.64 -22.66
N GLN A 105 11.48 -13.38 -23.77
CA GLN A 105 11.98 -14.76 -23.75
C GLN A 105 13.47 -14.88 -23.45
N VAL A 106 14.22 -13.77 -23.40
CA VAL A 106 15.67 -13.82 -23.08
C VAL A 106 16.00 -13.25 -21.69
N ILE A 107 15.04 -12.63 -20.98
CA ILE A 107 15.29 -12.13 -19.61
C ILE A 107 15.31 -13.31 -18.64
N PRO A 108 16.45 -13.57 -17.97
CA PRO A 108 16.62 -14.76 -17.12
C PRO A 108 16.08 -14.55 -15.70
N LYS A 109 14.74 -14.47 -15.57
CA LYS A 109 14.03 -14.10 -14.33
C LYS A 109 14.39 -15.00 -13.13
N GLU A 110 14.37 -16.33 -13.32
CA GLU A 110 14.74 -17.29 -12.25
C GLU A 110 16.20 -17.11 -11.80
N LYS A 111 17.11 -16.82 -12.74
CA LYS A 111 18.51 -16.54 -12.41
C LYS A 111 18.64 -15.26 -11.60
N ILE A 112 17.93 -14.19 -12.02
CA ILE A 112 17.91 -12.91 -11.30
C ILE A 112 17.42 -13.11 -9.87
N VAL A 113 16.28 -13.79 -9.68
CA VAL A 113 15.71 -14.03 -8.36
C VAL A 113 16.64 -14.87 -7.49
N ARG A 114 17.13 -15.99 -8.00
CA ARG A 114 18.03 -16.88 -7.26
C ARG A 114 19.31 -16.18 -6.82
N ASP A 115 19.96 -15.45 -7.74
CA ASP A 115 21.30 -14.91 -7.52
C ASP A 115 21.29 -13.60 -6.71
N LEU A 116 20.22 -12.80 -6.80
CA LEU A 116 20.16 -11.49 -6.13
C LEU A 116 19.31 -11.47 -4.86
N PHE A 117 18.38 -12.41 -4.69
CA PHE A 117 17.42 -12.37 -3.59
C PHE A 117 17.52 -13.55 -2.62
N SER A 118 18.40 -14.53 -2.88
CA SER A 118 18.59 -15.70 -1.98
C SER A 118 17.27 -16.43 -1.63
N GLY A 119 16.26 -16.40 -2.51
CA GLY A 119 14.94 -16.98 -2.29
C GLY A 119 13.91 -16.06 -1.63
N TYR A 120 14.25 -14.79 -1.36
CA TYR A 120 13.34 -13.80 -0.76
C TYR A 120 12.55 -12.96 -1.80
N ALA A 121 12.39 -13.50 -2.99
CA ALA A 121 11.54 -13.00 -4.05
C ALA A 121 11.10 -14.17 -4.93
N GLU A 122 10.10 -13.95 -5.77
CA GLU A 122 9.63 -14.92 -6.75
C GLU A 122 9.64 -14.31 -8.16
N PRO A 123 10.05 -15.06 -9.20
CA PRO A 123 9.95 -14.61 -10.58
C PRO A 123 8.48 -14.51 -10.97
N ILE A 124 8.11 -13.48 -11.74
CA ILE A 124 6.74 -13.29 -12.22
C ILE A 124 6.68 -13.10 -13.72
N ASP A 125 5.58 -13.57 -14.29
CA ASP A 125 5.21 -13.35 -15.69
C ASP A 125 3.97 -12.46 -15.82
N SER A 126 3.25 -12.25 -14.72
CA SER A 126 1.99 -11.52 -14.69
C SER A 126 2.19 -10.02 -14.43
N TYR A 127 1.24 -9.21 -14.92
CA TYR A 127 1.19 -7.78 -14.66
C TYR A 127 0.58 -7.42 -13.29
N LEU A 128 -0.09 -8.39 -12.66
CA LEU A 128 -0.50 -8.32 -11.26
C LEU A 128 0.35 -9.28 -10.43
N PRO A 129 0.71 -8.93 -9.18
CA PRO A 129 1.55 -9.77 -8.35
C PRO A 129 0.81 -11.06 -7.93
N PRO A 130 1.52 -12.15 -7.58
CA PRO A 130 0.91 -13.43 -7.23
C PRO A 130 -0.08 -13.37 -6.06
N VAL A 131 0.08 -12.42 -5.13
CA VAL A 131 -0.82 -12.20 -4.00
C VAL A 131 -2.18 -11.62 -4.40
N SER A 132 -2.28 -11.01 -5.59
CA SER A 132 -3.52 -10.36 -6.04
C SER A 132 -4.65 -11.37 -6.27
N THR A 133 -5.82 -11.08 -5.71
CA THR A 133 -7.06 -11.84 -5.96
C THR A 133 -7.62 -11.63 -7.37
N TRP A 134 -7.10 -10.62 -8.09
CA TRP A 134 -7.45 -10.26 -9.47
C TRP A 134 -6.54 -10.91 -10.51
N LEU A 135 -5.54 -11.70 -10.08
CA LEU A 135 -4.63 -12.39 -10.99
C LEU A 135 -5.37 -13.42 -11.83
N ASN A 136 -5.29 -13.27 -13.16
CA ASN A 136 -5.77 -14.27 -14.13
C ASN A 136 -4.74 -15.39 -14.28
N LYS A 137 -4.96 -16.51 -13.59
CA LYS A 137 -4.08 -17.69 -13.63
C LYS A 137 -4.14 -18.47 -14.95
N ASN A 138 -5.06 -18.12 -15.86
CA ASN A 138 -5.23 -18.81 -17.13
C ASN A 138 -4.43 -18.18 -18.28
N VAL A 139 -3.83 -17.02 -18.06
CA VAL A 139 -3.00 -16.35 -19.07
C VAL A 139 -1.76 -17.20 -19.36
N LYS A 140 -1.49 -17.40 -20.65
CA LYS A 140 -0.29 -18.10 -21.11
C LYS A 140 0.77 -17.05 -21.44
N TYR A 141 1.77 -16.96 -20.59
CA TYR A 141 2.91 -16.09 -20.80
C TYR A 141 4.02 -16.77 -21.59
N LEU A 142 4.86 -15.94 -22.23
CA LEU A 142 6.07 -16.42 -22.91
C LEU A 142 7.08 -16.93 -21.86
N SER A 143 7.63 -18.12 -22.07
CA SER A 143 8.68 -18.68 -21.22
C SER A 143 10.06 -18.18 -21.63
N TYR A 144 11.04 -18.30 -20.70
CA TYR A 144 12.44 -18.08 -21.03
C TYR A 144 12.91 -19.13 -22.04
N ASP A 145 13.16 -18.70 -23.27
CA ASP A 145 13.66 -19.54 -24.38
C ASP A 145 14.40 -18.67 -25.42
N PRO A 146 15.72 -18.52 -25.29
CA PRO A 146 16.50 -17.73 -26.25
C PRO A 146 16.46 -18.24 -27.68
N ASP A 147 16.28 -19.54 -27.90
CA ASP A 147 16.19 -20.12 -29.25
C ASP A 147 14.84 -19.79 -29.88
N ALA A 148 13.74 -19.90 -29.12
CA ALA A 148 12.42 -19.47 -29.57
C ALA A 148 12.40 -17.96 -29.86
N ALA A 149 13.06 -17.13 -29.05
CA ALA A 149 13.19 -15.70 -29.30
C ALA A 149 13.86 -15.40 -30.66
N ARG A 150 14.94 -16.13 -31.00
CA ARG A 150 15.62 -16.01 -32.30
C ARG A 150 14.75 -16.50 -33.45
N ALA A 151 14.05 -17.61 -33.27
CA ALA A 151 13.11 -18.13 -34.25
C ALA A 151 11.98 -17.12 -34.53
N LEU A 152 11.37 -16.57 -33.49
CA LEU A 152 10.31 -15.56 -33.57
C LEU A 152 10.78 -14.32 -34.39
N LEU A 153 11.99 -13.82 -34.12
CA LEU A 153 12.54 -12.71 -34.84
C LEU A 153 12.77 -13.06 -36.33
N THR A 154 13.36 -14.23 -36.62
CA THR A 154 13.64 -14.67 -37.99
C THR A 154 12.35 -14.84 -38.79
N GLU A 155 11.34 -15.48 -38.25
CA GLU A 155 10.03 -15.70 -38.87
C GLU A 155 9.32 -14.38 -39.22
N ASN A 156 9.62 -13.32 -38.46
CA ASN A 156 9.07 -11.98 -38.68
C ASN A 156 10.02 -11.04 -39.41
N GLY A 157 11.00 -11.58 -40.14
CA GLY A 157 11.87 -10.84 -41.07
C GLY A 157 13.02 -10.10 -40.44
N TRP A 158 13.28 -10.30 -39.13
CA TRP A 158 14.50 -9.78 -38.50
C TRP A 158 15.71 -10.64 -38.85
N SER A 159 16.88 -10.04 -38.92
CA SER A 159 18.14 -10.71 -39.19
C SER A 159 19.28 -10.12 -38.37
N TRP A 160 20.47 -10.69 -38.47
CA TRP A 160 21.66 -10.17 -37.76
C TRP A 160 22.73 -9.78 -38.79
N ASN A 161 23.33 -8.62 -38.60
CA ASN A 161 24.50 -8.22 -39.44
C ASN A 161 25.75 -9.01 -39.04
N ALA A 162 26.89 -8.76 -39.73
CA ALA A 162 28.17 -9.43 -39.49
C ALA A 162 28.72 -9.23 -38.06
N ASN A 163 28.26 -8.22 -37.32
CA ASN A 163 28.66 -7.94 -35.95
C ASN A 163 27.66 -8.52 -34.92
N GLY A 164 26.67 -9.31 -35.35
CA GLY A 164 25.66 -9.89 -34.49
C GLY A 164 24.59 -8.90 -34.02
N ILE A 165 24.49 -7.71 -34.60
CA ILE A 165 23.49 -6.70 -34.29
C ILE A 165 22.23 -6.94 -35.11
N LEU A 166 21.05 -6.86 -34.48
CA LEU A 166 19.78 -7.00 -35.15
C LEU A 166 19.55 -5.96 -36.24
N VAL A 167 19.00 -6.45 -37.35
CA VAL A 167 18.51 -5.69 -38.48
C VAL A 167 17.01 -5.91 -38.62
N SER A 168 16.26 -4.83 -38.69
CA SER A 168 14.80 -4.88 -38.79
C SER A 168 14.34 -5.43 -40.14
N PRO A 169 13.08 -5.82 -40.31
CA PRO A 169 12.50 -6.25 -41.59
C PRO A 169 12.62 -5.22 -42.69
N ASN A 170 12.77 -3.93 -42.35
CA ASN A 170 12.96 -2.84 -43.31
C ASN A 170 14.45 -2.60 -43.65
N GLY A 171 15.38 -3.44 -43.17
CA GLY A 171 16.82 -3.33 -43.43
C GLY A 171 17.55 -2.32 -42.52
N GLU A 172 16.91 -1.76 -41.50
CA GLU A 172 17.56 -0.83 -40.58
C GLU A 172 18.32 -1.59 -39.50
N THR A 173 19.61 -1.38 -39.37
CA THR A 173 20.44 -1.90 -38.28
C THR A 173 20.13 -1.11 -36.99
N LEU A 174 19.92 -1.81 -35.87
CA LEU A 174 19.68 -1.17 -34.57
C LEU A 174 20.89 -0.29 -34.17
N LYS A 175 20.56 0.88 -33.60
CA LYS A 175 21.57 1.82 -33.07
C LYS A 175 21.82 1.55 -31.59
N PRO A 176 22.97 1.99 -31.04
CA PRO A 176 23.22 1.90 -29.59
C PRO A 176 22.11 2.58 -28.77
N MET A 177 21.67 1.92 -27.72
CA MET A 177 20.59 2.33 -26.83
C MET A 177 21.01 2.24 -25.36
N LYS A 178 20.21 2.83 -24.47
CA LYS A 178 20.45 2.86 -23.02
C LYS A 178 19.29 2.24 -22.25
N LEU A 179 19.66 1.39 -21.30
CA LEU A 179 18.75 0.85 -20.29
C LEU A 179 18.99 1.58 -18.97
N LEU A 180 18.05 2.43 -18.58
CA LEU A 180 18.15 3.24 -17.36
C LEU A 180 17.89 2.40 -16.11
N SER A 181 18.63 2.67 -15.06
CA SER A 181 18.42 2.14 -13.71
C SER A 181 18.85 3.16 -12.67
N PRO A 182 18.40 3.06 -11.39
CA PRO A 182 19.02 3.78 -10.29
C PRO A 182 20.48 3.34 -10.10
N THR A 183 21.31 4.22 -9.49
CA THR A 183 22.70 3.86 -9.13
C THR A 183 22.73 2.77 -8.06
N ALA A 184 23.83 2.01 -8.03
CA ALA A 184 24.04 0.97 -7.02
C ALA A 184 24.15 1.51 -5.57
N SER A 185 24.46 2.79 -5.39
CA SER A 185 24.47 3.42 -4.07
C SER A 185 23.05 3.63 -3.50
N VAL A 186 22.03 3.74 -4.36
CA VAL A 186 20.62 3.94 -3.97
C VAL A 186 19.87 2.61 -4.01
N ALA A 187 20.03 1.85 -5.11
CA ALA A 187 19.31 0.59 -5.32
C ALA A 187 20.22 -0.43 -6.01
N PRO A 188 21.14 -1.09 -5.26
CA PRO A 188 22.14 -2.00 -5.81
C PRO A 188 21.53 -3.14 -6.62
N THR A 189 20.43 -3.72 -6.16
CA THR A 189 19.73 -4.80 -6.86
C THR A 189 19.13 -4.33 -8.18
N SER A 190 18.54 -3.14 -8.23
CA SER A 190 17.98 -2.58 -9.48
C SER A 190 19.07 -2.28 -10.52
N ALA A 191 20.22 -1.77 -10.08
CA ALA A 191 21.36 -1.54 -10.96
C ALA A 191 21.87 -2.86 -11.55
N GLU A 192 21.99 -3.91 -10.75
CA GLU A 192 22.44 -5.23 -11.20
C GLU A 192 21.43 -5.89 -12.16
N ILE A 193 20.13 -5.76 -11.89
CA ILE A 193 19.09 -6.22 -12.83
C ILE A 193 19.22 -5.49 -14.16
N GLY A 194 19.45 -4.18 -14.14
CA GLY A 194 19.71 -3.40 -15.36
C GLY A 194 20.89 -3.94 -16.16
N HIS A 195 21.98 -4.33 -15.49
CA HIS A 195 23.15 -4.96 -16.15
C HIS A 195 22.82 -6.33 -16.74
N LEU A 196 22.16 -7.21 -15.99
CA LEU A 196 21.79 -8.55 -16.43
C LEU A 196 20.79 -8.51 -17.59
N ALA A 197 19.80 -7.62 -17.55
CA ALA A 197 18.84 -7.43 -18.64
C ALA A 197 19.53 -6.90 -19.91
N ALA A 198 20.36 -5.88 -19.78
CA ALA A 198 21.13 -5.35 -20.92
C ALA A 198 22.06 -6.41 -21.53
N GLU A 199 22.71 -7.26 -20.72
CA GLU A 199 23.53 -8.38 -21.20
C GLU A 199 22.70 -9.40 -21.99
N ALA A 200 21.51 -9.78 -21.46
CA ALA A 200 20.61 -10.71 -22.14
C ALA A 200 20.12 -10.15 -23.48
N MET A 201 19.76 -8.89 -23.54
CA MET A 201 19.34 -8.19 -24.75
C MET A 201 20.50 -8.10 -25.79
N ARG A 202 21.72 -7.81 -25.34
CA ARG A 202 22.91 -7.81 -26.25
C ARG A 202 23.19 -9.19 -26.86
N LYS A 203 23.02 -10.27 -26.07
CA LYS A 203 23.15 -11.65 -26.60
C LYS A 203 22.10 -11.98 -27.66
N LEU A 204 20.92 -11.35 -27.60
CA LEU A 204 19.92 -11.45 -28.65
C LEU A 204 20.28 -10.62 -29.89
N GLY A 205 21.16 -9.63 -29.78
CA GLY A 205 21.58 -8.73 -30.84
C GLY A 205 21.04 -7.29 -30.71
N VAL A 206 20.43 -6.94 -29.59
CA VAL A 206 19.98 -5.58 -29.27
C VAL A 206 21.17 -4.80 -28.68
N PRO A 207 21.70 -3.75 -29.34
CA PRO A 207 22.89 -3.03 -28.89
C PRO A 207 22.54 -2.03 -27.79
N ILE A 208 22.28 -2.55 -26.58
CA ILE A 208 21.86 -1.76 -25.42
C ILE A 208 22.86 -1.88 -24.26
N GLU A 209 23.11 -0.78 -23.56
CA GLU A 209 23.97 -0.73 -22.38
C GLU A 209 23.19 -0.25 -21.15
N SER A 210 23.51 -0.83 -20.01
CA SER A 210 22.99 -0.33 -18.73
C SER A 210 23.59 1.04 -18.42
N GLU A 211 22.73 2.01 -18.06
CA GLU A 211 23.08 3.37 -17.66
C GLU A 211 22.53 3.68 -16.27
N PRO A 212 23.23 3.29 -15.20
CA PRO A 212 22.86 3.69 -13.85
C PRO A 212 22.97 5.20 -13.65
N MET A 213 21.93 5.82 -13.06
CA MET A 213 21.92 7.26 -12.83
C MET A 213 21.22 7.64 -11.52
N ASP A 214 21.36 8.89 -11.12
CA ASP A 214 20.62 9.45 -10.00
C ASP A 214 19.11 9.25 -10.20
N PHE A 215 18.41 8.85 -9.13
CA PHE A 215 17.00 8.49 -9.20
C PHE A 215 16.11 9.66 -9.66
N SER A 216 16.37 10.87 -9.14
CA SER A 216 15.60 12.06 -9.52
C SER A 216 15.87 12.46 -10.99
N ALA A 217 17.10 12.30 -11.46
CA ALA A 217 17.45 12.52 -12.86
C ALA A 217 16.79 11.48 -13.78
N MET A 218 16.73 10.21 -13.33
CA MET A 218 16.01 9.16 -14.05
C MET A 218 14.52 9.49 -14.18
N LEU A 219 13.85 9.84 -13.08
CA LEU A 219 12.44 10.23 -13.12
C LEU A 219 12.19 11.43 -14.06
N ALA A 220 13.07 12.42 -14.05
CA ALA A 220 12.96 13.57 -14.95
C ALA A 220 13.13 13.19 -16.42
N ARG A 221 13.91 12.16 -16.76
CA ARG A 221 14.00 11.62 -18.13
C ARG A 221 12.74 10.84 -18.51
N LEU A 222 12.22 10.01 -17.62
CA LEU A 222 10.96 9.29 -17.84
C LEU A 222 9.79 10.27 -18.09
N ASP A 223 9.70 11.33 -17.28
CA ASP A 223 8.68 12.36 -17.41
C ASP A 223 8.72 13.11 -18.76
N ARG A 224 9.90 13.23 -19.36
CA ARG A 224 10.09 13.82 -20.70
C ARG A 224 10.08 12.79 -21.82
N HIS A 225 9.84 11.50 -21.53
CA HIS A 225 9.92 10.38 -22.47
C HIS A 225 11.30 10.24 -23.16
N ASP A 226 12.37 10.73 -22.51
CA ASP A 226 13.76 10.71 -23.00
C ASP A 226 14.50 9.46 -22.50
N PHE A 227 14.10 8.30 -22.99
CA PHE A 227 14.70 7.00 -22.65
C PHE A 227 14.40 5.97 -23.74
N ASP A 228 15.20 4.89 -23.81
CA ASP A 228 14.93 3.74 -24.66
C ASP A 228 14.23 2.63 -23.86
N ALA A 229 14.82 2.22 -22.74
CA ALA A 229 14.26 1.25 -21.80
C ALA A 229 14.63 1.63 -20.35
N VAL A 230 13.89 1.11 -19.37
CA VAL A 230 14.12 1.38 -17.95
C VAL A 230 13.73 0.19 -17.09
N VAL A 231 14.49 -0.08 -16.02
CA VAL A 231 14.06 -0.97 -14.95
C VAL A 231 13.51 -0.17 -13.77
N HIS A 232 12.36 -0.55 -13.27
CA HIS A 232 11.67 0.12 -12.16
C HIS A 232 10.73 -0.83 -11.41
N ALA A 233 10.26 -0.40 -10.24
CA ALA A 233 9.32 -1.15 -9.42
C ALA A 233 8.12 -0.30 -9.03
N TRP A 234 7.01 -0.99 -8.72
CA TRP A 234 5.82 -0.40 -8.12
C TRP A 234 5.37 -1.20 -6.90
N THR A 235 4.94 -0.49 -5.87
CA THR A 235 4.08 -1.05 -4.84
C THR A 235 2.64 -0.81 -5.28
N LEU A 236 1.87 -1.88 -5.34
CA LEU A 236 0.53 -1.90 -5.93
C LEU A 236 -0.55 -1.94 -4.85
N SER A 237 -1.77 -1.52 -5.19
CA SER A 237 -2.95 -1.72 -4.37
C SER A 237 -3.53 -3.13 -4.57
N ARG A 238 -4.48 -3.52 -3.71
CA ARG A 238 -5.24 -4.77 -3.89
C ARG A 238 -6.12 -4.74 -5.14
N ASP A 239 -6.64 -3.58 -5.50
CA ASP A 239 -7.51 -3.38 -6.65
C ASP A 239 -6.69 -3.20 -7.94
N PRO A 240 -7.15 -3.71 -9.09
CA PRO A 240 -6.38 -3.75 -10.33
C PRO A 240 -6.39 -2.43 -11.12
N ASP A 241 -6.78 -1.29 -10.52
CA ASP A 241 -6.83 0.03 -11.20
C ASP A 241 -5.43 0.49 -11.66
N ASN A 242 -4.38 -0.07 -11.08
CA ASN A 242 -3.02 0.13 -11.58
C ASN A 242 -2.83 -0.29 -13.05
N LEU A 243 -3.63 -1.24 -13.57
CA LEU A 243 -3.58 -1.60 -14.98
C LEU A 243 -4.00 -0.43 -15.86
N PHE A 244 -5.06 0.31 -15.47
CA PHE A 244 -5.45 1.54 -16.15
C PHE A 244 -4.36 2.61 -16.04
N ALA A 245 -3.88 2.86 -14.84
CA ALA A 245 -2.89 3.91 -14.59
C ALA A 245 -1.59 3.69 -15.40
N PHE A 246 -1.15 2.44 -15.58
CA PHE A 246 0.13 2.14 -16.22
C PHE A 246 0.06 1.91 -17.72
N TYR A 247 -1.12 1.56 -18.26
CA TYR A 247 -1.20 1.09 -19.65
C TYR A 247 -2.28 1.76 -20.51
N HIS A 248 -3.22 2.53 -19.93
CA HIS A 248 -4.19 3.28 -20.73
C HIS A 248 -3.51 4.48 -21.40
N SER A 249 -3.81 4.72 -22.69
CA SER A 249 -3.15 5.78 -23.45
C SER A 249 -3.37 7.18 -22.90
N SER A 250 -4.51 7.47 -22.24
CA SER A 250 -4.75 8.77 -21.58
C SER A 250 -3.80 9.07 -20.42
N MET A 251 -3.09 8.06 -19.91
CA MET A 251 -2.10 8.21 -18.86
C MET A 251 -0.68 8.44 -19.40
N ASP A 252 -0.53 8.52 -20.75
CA ASP A 252 0.70 8.94 -21.43
C ASP A 252 0.76 10.48 -21.52
N VAL A 253 0.91 11.08 -20.35
CA VAL A 253 1.01 12.53 -20.15
C VAL A 253 2.19 12.84 -19.23
N GLN A 254 2.61 14.09 -19.18
CA GLN A 254 3.63 14.53 -18.22
C GLN A 254 3.19 14.20 -16.78
N SER A 255 4.08 13.57 -16.03
CA SER A 255 3.81 13.04 -14.67
C SER A 255 2.72 11.94 -14.61
N GLY A 256 2.35 11.38 -15.76
CA GLY A 256 1.47 10.21 -15.85
C GLY A 256 2.23 8.90 -15.60
N TYR A 257 1.47 7.84 -15.36
CA TYR A 257 2.06 6.55 -14.99
C TYR A 257 2.27 5.59 -16.16
N ASN A 258 1.78 5.90 -17.39
CA ASN A 258 2.05 5.10 -18.58
C ASN A 258 3.47 5.36 -19.09
N ILE A 259 4.46 4.87 -18.35
CA ILE A 259 5.89 5.04 -18.68
C ILE A 259 6.19 4.52 -20.08
N SER A 260 5.62 3.36 -20.44
CA SER A 260 5.87 2.73 -21.74
C SER A 260 5.37 3.55 -22.94
N GLY A 261 4.39 4.42 -22.76
CA GLY A 261 3.67 5.10 -23.85
C GLY A 261 2.85 4.14 -24.69
N MET A 262 2.41 3.04 -24.08
CA MET A 262 1.55 2.09 -24.77
C MET A 262 0.24 2.79 -25.19
N SER A 263 -0.13 2.57 -26.45
CA SER A 263 -1.40 3.03 -27.01
C SER A 263 -1.93 1.92 -27.91
N ASP A 264 -2.94 1.21 -27.42
CA ASP A 264 -3.65 0.18 -28.16
C ASP A 264 -5.15 0.36 -27.93
N PRO A 265 -5.95 0.62 -29.01
CA PRO A 265 -7.36 0.93 -28.85
C PRO A 265 -8.20 -0.15 -28.17
N LYS A 266 -7.84 -1.44 -28.34
CA LYS A 266 -8.58 -2.53 -27.69
C LYS A 266 -8.23 -2.60 -26.20
N LEU A 267 -6.96 -2.43 -25.85
CA LEU A 267 -6.53 -2.34 -24.46
C LEU A 267 -7.17 -1.16 -23.75
N ASP A 268 -7.20 0.03 -24.38
CA ASP A 268 -7.84 1.21 -23.84
C ASP A 268 -9.33 1.00 -23.56
N GLU A 269 -10.07 0.36 -24.50
CA GLU A 269 -11.47 0.01 -24.31
C GLU A 269 -11.68 -0.89 -23.08
N VAL A 270 -10.84 -1.93 -22.94
CA VAL A 270 -10.94 -2.89 -21.85
C VAL A 270 -10.57 -2.27 -20.50
N LEU A 271 -9.53 -1.41 -20.47
CA LEU A 271 -9.13 -0.71 -19.26
C LEU A 271 -10.18 0.32 -18.80
N LEU A 272 -10.87 0.97 -19.74
CA LEU A 272 -12.04 1.80 -19.41
C LEU A 272 -13.19 0.97 -18.87
N ALA A 273 -13.47 -0.19 -19.49
CA ALA A 273 -14.49 -1.12 -18.99
C ALA A 273 -14.18 -1.64 -17.58
N LEU A 274 -12.91 -1.88 -17.26
CA LEU A 274 -12.47 -2.21 -15.91
C LEU A 274 -12.76 -1.06 -14.92
N ARG A 275 -12.40 0.16 -15.28
CA ARG A 275 -12.54 1.35 -14.41
C ARG A 275 -14.00 1.74 -14.19
N ASP A 276 -14.84 1.60 -15.21
CA ASP A 276 -16.26 1.97 -15.19
C ASP A 276 -17.18 0.75 -14.96
N ALA A 277 -16.62 -0.39 -14.52
CA ALA A 277 -17.37 -1.60 -14.27
C ALA A 277 -18.53 -1.37 -13.29
N PRO A 278 -19.76 -1.81 -13.62
CA PRO A 278 -20.92 -1.60 -12.75
C PRO A 278 -20.97 -2.57 -11.54
N ASP A 279 -20.27 -3.70 -11.63
CA ASP A 279 -20.25 -4.77 -10.64
C ASP A 279 -18.93 -5.56 -10.69
N GLU A 280 -18.72 -6.43 -9.71
CA GLU A 280 -17.50 -7.24 -9.61
C GLU A 280 -17.30 -8.19 -10.78
N GLU A 281 -18.36 -8.80 -11.29
CA GLU A 281 -18.27 -9.75 -12.40
C GLU A 281 -17.75 -9.06 -13.66
N SER A 282 -18.29 -7.91 -13.99
CA SER A 282 -17.85 -7.06 -15.11
C SER A 282 -16.41 -6.56 -14.91
N ALA A 283 -16.06 -6.11 -13.69
CA ALA A 283 -14.71 -5.70 -13.35
C ALA A 283 -13.71 -6.85 -13.52
N ARG A 284 -14.06 -8.05 -13.06
CA ARG A 284 -13.22 -9.24 -13.14
C ARG A 284 -13.03 -9.71 -14.57
N ALA A 285 -14.10 -9.68 -15.38
CA ALA A 285 -14.01 -10.00 -16.80
C ALA A 285 -13.06 -9.05 -17.53
N ALA A 286 -13.20 -7.74 -17.32
CA ALA A 286 -12.33 -6.74 -17.92
C ALA A 286 -10.87 -6.85 -17.42
N ALA A 287 -10.65 -7.09 -16.12
CA ALA A 287 -9.30 -7.30 -15.57
C ALA A 287 -8.63 -8.55 -16.17
N ASN A 288 -9.38 -9.63 -16.41
CA ASN A 288 -8.86 -10.84 -17.05
C ASN A 288 -8.48 -10.59 -18.50
N GLU A 289 -9.35 -9.94 -19.29
CA GLU A 289 -9.08 -9.58 -20.69
C GLU A 289 -7.88 -8.61 -20.80
N ALA A 290 -7.77 -7.62 -19.91
CA ALA A 290 -6.62 -6.71 -19.89
C ALA A 290 -5.30 -7.47 -19.69
N GLN A 291 -5.25 -8.44 -18.78
CA GLN A 291 -4.05 -9.26 -18.54
C GLN A 291 -3.69 -10.13 -19.76
N GLU A 292 -4.69 -10.68 -20.47
CA GLU A 292 -4.48 -11.43 -21.72
C GLU A 292 -3.90 -10.52 -22.82
N LEU A 293 -4.48 -9.34 -23.02
CA LEU A 293 -3.98 -8.35 -23.99
C LEU A 293 -2.56 -7.90 -23.65
N LEU A 294 -2.29 -7.58 -22.39
CA LEU A 294 -0.95 -7.16 -21.95
C LEU A 294 0.10 -8.25 -22.16
N SER A 295 -0.24 -9.52 -21.96
CA SER A 295 0.67 -10.65 -22.23
C SER A 295 1.05 -10.78 -23.71
N ASP A 296 0.16 -10.38 -24.62
CA ASP A 296 0.41 -10.37 -26.07
C ASP A 296 1.14 -9.08 -26.53
N ILE A 297 0.71 -7.92 -26.02
CA ILE A 297 1.26 -6.61 -26.43
C ILE A 297 2.68 -6.37 -25.88
N VAL A 298 2.96 -6.85 -24.67
CA VAL A 298 4.25 -6.72 -23.96
C VAL A 298 4.75 -5.27 -23.88
N PRO A 299 4.07 -4.35 -23.21
CA PRO A 299 4.58 -2.98 -23.00
C PRO A 299 5.77 -2.96 -22.04
N SER A 300 5.86 -3.95 -21.17
CA SER A 300 6.93 -4.18 -20.21
C SER A 300 7.10 -5.67 -19.95
N VAL A 301 8.25 -6.08 -19.42
CA VAL A 301 8.52 -7.45 -18.95
C VAL A 301 8.48 -7.42 -17.42
N PRO A 302 7.46 -8.02 -16.76
CA PRO A 302 7.50 -8.28 -15.33
C PRO A 302 8.67 -9.22 -15.02
N ILE A 303 9.42 -8.94 -13.96
CA ILE A 303 10.63 -9.72 -13.63
C ILE A 303 10.45 -10.49 -12.34
N TYR A 304 10.11 -9.80 -11.26
CA TYR A 304 9.91 -10.45 -9.96
C TYR A 304 8.92 -9.68 -9.08
N SER A 305 8.35 -10.40 -8.12
CA SER A 305 7.69 -9.86 -6.93
C SER A 305 8.53 -10.20 -5.70
N ARG A 306 8.78 -9.24 -4.82
CA ARG A 306 9.48 -9.50 -3.56
C ARG A 306 8.51 -10.01 -2.50
N TYR A 307 9.05 -10.67 -1.49
CA TYR A 307 8.30 -10.91 -0.26
C TYR A 307 8.38 -9.70 0.67
N TRP A 308 7.33 -9.50 1.44
CA TRP A 308 7.36 -8.64 2.61
C TRP A 308 7.90 -9.45 3.77
N ILE A 309 8.92 -8.95 4.47
CA ILE A 309 9.60 -9.70 5.54
C ILE A 309 9.69 -8.81 6.76
N THR A 310 9.16 -9.31 7.88
CA THR A 310 9.15 -8.61 9.16
C THR A 310 9.88 -9.44 10.21
N ALA A 311 10.76 -8.79 10.97
CA ALA A 311 11.39 -9.38 12.15
C ALA A 311 10.61 -8.98 13.41
N VAL A 312 10.32 -9.96 14.25
CA VAL A 312 9.62 -9.79 15.53
C VAL A 312 10.46 -10.36 16.65
N GLN A 313 10.56 -9.64 17.76
CA GLN A 313 11.18 -10.16 18.99
C GLN A 313 10.34 -11.29 19.58
N LYS A 314 10.99 -12.38 19.97
CA LYS A 314 10.36 -13.41 20.79
C LYS A 314 10.01 -12.85 22.18
N GLY A 315 9.01 -13.45 22.82
CA GLY A 315 8.49 -12.98 24.10
C GLY A 315 7.27 -12.09 23.99
N TRP A 316 6.62 -12.14 22.82
CA TRP A 316 5.30 -11.63 22.58
C TRP A 316 4.37 -12.75 22.10
N ASP A 317 3.17 -12.85 22.67
CA ASP A 317 2.07 -13.70 22.21
C ASP A 317 1.08 -12.86 21.39
N GLY A 318 0.19 -13.51 20.63
CA GLY A 318 -0.86 -12.83 19.86
C GLY A 318 -0.36 -12.18 18.56
N ILE A 319 0.80 -12.58 18.06
CA ILE A 319 1.31 -12.18 16.75
C ILE A 319 0.46 -12.82 15.66
N TYR A 320 -0.05 -12.00 14.75
CA TYR A 320 -0.83 -12.46 13.62
C TYR A 320 0.00 -12.48 12.34
N THR A 321 0.10 -13.64 11.70
CA THR A 321 0.82 -13.82 10.43
C THR A 321 0.15 -14.88 9.57
N SER A 322 0.27 -14.74 8.24
CA SER A 322 -0.19 -15.72 7.27
C SER A 322 0.72 -15.72 6.03
N GLU A 323 0.36 -16.48 5.00
CA GLU A 323 1.05 -16.45 3.70
C GLU A 323 0.92 -15.09 2.97
N ARG A 324 -0.04 -14.25 3.39
CA ARG A 324 -0.36 -12.96 2.76
C ARG A 324 -0.11 -11.76 3.67
N THR A 325 0.17 -11.99 4.95
CA THR A 325 0.29 -10.92 5.96
C THR A 325 1.44 -11.21 6.90
N THR A 326 2.40 -10.31 6.96
CA THR A 326 3.50 -10.34 7.93
C THR A 326 3.09 -9.75 9.28
N ALA A 327 3.96 -9.88 10.27
CA ALA A 327 3.67 -9.46 11.64
C ALA A 327 3.49 -7.95 11.85
N ASP A 328 3.90 -7.09 10.91
CA ASP A 328 3.71 -5.63 10.99
C ASP A 328 2.32 -5.20 10.52
N ASN A 329 1.31 -5.65 11.22
CA ASN A 329 -0.10 -5.39 10.89
C ASN A 329 -0.92 -4.95 12.10
N PHE A 330 -2.11 -4.41 11.83
CA PHE A 330 -3.06 -3.97 12.85
C PHE A 330 -3.41 -5.07 13.87
N TRP A 331 -3.59 -6.32 13.42
CA TRP A 331 -4.03 -7.42 14.26
C TRP A 331 -2.96 -7.86 15.24
N THR A 332 -1.69 -7.85 14.81
CA THR A 332 -0.55 -8.02 15.71
C THR A 332 -0.50 -6.91 16.73
N LEU A 333 -0.49 -5.65 16.27
CA LEU A 333 -0.32 -4.50 17.16
C LEU A 333 -1.40 -4.41 18.23
N THR A 334 -2.64 -4.73 17.88
CA THR A 334 -3.77 -4.66 18.81
C THR A 334 -3.91 -5.91 19.68
N GLY A 335 -3.40 -7.06 19.23
CA GLY A 335 -3.57 -8.36 19.88
C GLY A 335 -2.35 -8.89 20.63
N MET A 336 -1.19 -8.28 20.46
CA MET A 336 0.04 -8.77 21.10
C MET A 336 0.06 -8.49 22.60
N THR A 337 0.65 -9.42 23.34
CA THR A 337 0.87 -9.32 24.80
C THR A 337 2.23 -9.90 25.18
N PRO A 338 2.90 -9.38 26.22
CA PRO A 338 4.12 -10.00 26.69
C PRO A 338 3.88 -11.43 27.20
N SER A 339 4.63 -12.41 26.70
CA SER A 339 4.51 -13.84 27.09
C SER A 339 4.82 -14.10 28.56
N ASP A 340 5.55 -13.20 29.22
CA ASP A 340 5.85 -13.28 30.67
C ASP A 340 4.77 -12.60 31.54
N GLY A 341 3.72 -12.08 30.93
CA GLY A 341 2.60 -11.38 31.59
C GLY A 341 2.97 -10.01 32.17
N LYS A 342 4.18 -9.51 31.95
CA LYS A 342 4.62 -8.19 32.46
C LYS A 342 4.41 -7.13 31.39
N MET A 343 3.39 -6.30 31.58
CA MET A 343 3.07 -5.22 30.66
C MET A 343 4.29 -4.30 30.43
N ARG A 344 4.56 -4.03 29.17
CA ARG A 344 5.63 -3.14 28.69
C ARG A 344 5.20 -2.46 27.40
N PRO A 345 5.81 -1.31 27.03
CA PRO A 345 5.59 -0.68 25.74
C PRO A 345 5.97 -1.61 24.58
N VAL A 346 5.33 -1.39 23.42
CA VAL A 346 5.75 -1.93 22.14
C VAL A 346 6.61 -0.90 21.43
N TYR A 347 7.76 -1.34 20.92
CA TYR A 347 8.66 -0.52 20.10
C TYR A 347 8.61 -1.03 18.65
N TRP A 348 7.97 -0.25 17.78
CA TRP A 348 7.83 -0.56 16.36
C TRP A 348 8.73 0.37 15.53
N ASN A 349 9.48 -0.16 14.58
CA ASN A 349 10.30 0.68 13.72
C ASN A 349 9.45 1.52 12.76
N LEU A 350 9.75 2.82 12.70
CA LEU A 350 9.30 3.73 11.65
C LEU A 350 10.51 4.05 10.77
N PRO A 351 10.58 3.53 9.53
CA PRO A 351 11.80 3.60 8.71
C PRO A 351 12.16 5.02 8.25
N GLU A 352 11.19 5.93 8.24
CA GLU A 352 11.40 7.32 7.86
C GLU A 352 10.48 8.23 8.67
N GLU A 353 10.87 9.47 8.79
CA GLU A 353 10.12 10.49 9.51
C GLU A 353 8.81 10.85 8.78
N PRO A 354 7.67 10.96 9.49
CA PRO A 354 6.44 11.42 8.87
C PRO A 354 6.60 12.87 8.41
N ARG A 355 6.19 13.16 7.18
CA ARG A 355 6.26 14.51 6.59
C ARG A 355 5.10 15.39 7.04
N SER A 356 3.93 14.78 7.18
CA SER A 356 2.70 15.45 7.61
C SER A 356 1.83 14.49 8.41
N LEU A 357 1.34 14.94 9.56
CA LEU A 357 0.30 14.26 10.34
C LEU A 357 -1.08 14.92 10.16
N ASN A 358 -1.25 15.70 9.10
CA ASN A 358 -2.53 16.24 8.67
C ASN A 358 -3.21 15.23 7.72
N PRO A 359 -4.36 14.64 8.09
CA PRO A 359 -5.01 13.59 7.30
C PRO A 359 -5.48 14.08 5.91
N ILE A 360 -5.62 15.39 5.70
CA ILE A 360 -6.02 15.97 4.41
C ILE A 360 -4.85 16.05 3.43
N THR A 361 -3.65 16.38 3.92
CA THR A 361 -2.46 16.66 3.09
C THR A 361 -1.43 15.54 3.08
N ALA A 362 -1.54 14.58 3.99
CA ALA A 362 -0.61 13.47 4.11
C ALA A 362 -0.59 12.59 2.86
N SER A 363 0.60 12.35 2.32
CA SER A 363 0.80 11.57 1.09
C SER A 363 1.84 10.45 1.23
N SER A 364 2.65 10.47 2.28
CA SER A 364 3.67 9.47 2.55
C SER A 364 3.07 8.22 3.22
N ALA A 365 3.60 7.03 2.87
CA ALA A 365 3.28 5.80 3.57
C ALA A 365 3.60 5.89 5.07
N TYR A 366 4.68 6.58 5.44
CA TYR A 366 5.10 6.76 6.83
C TYR A 366 4.16 7.67 7.63
N ASP A 367 3.54 8.66 6.97
CA ASP A 367 2.47 9.47 7.57
C ASP A 367 1.30 8.55 7.99
N TRP A 368 0.93 7.62 7.10
CA TRP A 368 -0.21 6.71 7.32
C TRP A 368 0.13 5.54 8.23
N MET A 369 1.40 5.12 8.35
CA MET A 369 1.81 4.20 9.41
C MET A 369 1.52 4.79 10.81
N VAL A 370 1.68 6.10 10.97
CA VAL A 370 1.35 6.82 12.21
C VAL A 370 -0.16 7.01 12.34
N MET A 371 -0.81 7.61 11.36
CA MET A 371 -2.23 8.00 11.42
C MET A 371 -3.21 6.83 11.34
N GLY A 372 -2.82 5.70 10.76
CA GLY A 372 -3.60 4.46 10.76
C GLY A 372 -3.83 3.87 12.15
N ASN A 373 -3.08 4.32 13.17
CA ASN A 373 -3.34 3.99 14.57
C ASN A 373 -4.38 4.91 15.22
N VAL A 374 -4.69 6.04 14.58
CA VAL A 374 -5.57 7.10 15.11
C VAL A 374 -6.95 7.06 14.48
N TYR A 375 -7.02 6.86 13.16
CA TYR A 375 -8.26 6.94 12.39
C TYR A 375 -8.77 5.57 11.98
N ASP A 376 -10.08 5.36 12.13
CA ASP A 376 -10.79 4.23 11.53
C ASP A 376 -11.48 4.65 10.23
N THR A 377 -11.92 3.65 9.46
CA THR A 377 -12.61 3.76 8.17
C THR A 377 -14.00 3.13 8.26
N LEU A 378 -14.86 3.32 7.26
CA LEU A 378 -16.18 2.66 7.24
C LEU A 378 -16.05 1.14 7.16
N MET A 379 -15.14 0.67 6.33
CA MET A 379 -14.82 -0.74 6.14
C MET A 379 -13.32 -0.95 6.36
N SER A 380 -12.92 -2.14 6.73
CA SER A 380 -11.51 -2.56 6.77
C SER A 380 -11.28 -3.68 5.76
N ILE A 381 -10.04 -4.14 5.66
CA ILE A 381 -9.64 -5.19 4.73
C ILE A 381 -9.23 -6.41 5.55
N HIS A 382 -9.81 -7.57 5.22
CA HIS A 382 -9.39 -8.83 5.83
C HIS A 382 -7.94 -9.14 5.45
N PRO A 383 -7.05 -9.43 6.41
CA PRO A 383 -5.61 -9.53 6.16
C PRO A 383 -5.21 -10.67 5.21
N ASP A 384 -6.03 -11.73 5.08
CA ASP A 384 -5.71 -12.89 4.27
C ASP A 384 -6.48 -12.97 2.96
N THR A 385 -7.80 -12.64 2.99
CA THR A 385 -8.64 -12.72 1.79
C THR A 385 -8.62 -11.44 0.97
N PHE A 386 -8.23 -10.31 1.59
CA PHE A 386 -8.31 -8.94 1.05
C PHE A 386 -9.75 -8.49 0.72
N GLU A 387 -10.74 -9.20 1.23
CA GLU A 387 -12.15 -8.79 1.15
C GLU A 387 -12.44 -7.66 2.13
N ASP A 388 -13.44 -6.88 1.82
CA ASP A 388 -13.95 -5.86 2.72
C ASP A 388 -14.66 -6.49 3.91
N ILE A 389 -14.34 -6.00 5.11
CA ILE A 389 -14.96 -6.44 6.36
C ILE A 389 -15.60 -5.25 7.09
N PRO A 390 -16.66 -5.51 7.89
CA PRO A 390 -17.29 -4.49 8.72
C PRO A 390 -16.30 -3.81 9.67
N TRP A 391 -16.42 -2.46 9.79
CA TRP A 391 -15.61 -1.67 10.71
C TRP A 391 -16.45 -0.63 11.43
N ILE A 392 -16.38 0.69 11.08
CA ILE A 392 -17.34 1.68 11.56
C ILE A 392 -18.74 1.33 11.04
N ALA A 393 -18.86 0.89 9.78
CA ALA A 393 -20.08 0.30 9.27
C ALA A 393 -20.20 -1.17 9.72
N THR A 394 -21.36 -1.59 10.20
CA THR A 394 -21.66 -2.99 10.58
C THR A 394 -22.08 -3.82 9.37
N GLU A 395 -22.71 -3.18 8.40
CA GLU A 395 -23.16 -3.77 7.14
C GLU A 395 -23.34 -2.69 6.08
N TRP A 396 -23.39 -3.09 4.83
CA TRP A 396 -23.68 -2.21 3.71
C TRP A 396 -24.45 -2.93 2.62
N SER A 397 -25.13 -2.15 1.78
CA SER A 397 -25.72 -2.63 0.54
C SER A 397 -25.38 -1.69 -0.61
N VAL A 398 -25.21 -2.26 -1.80
CA VAL A 398 -24.97 -1.52 -3.03
C VAL A 398 -26.09 -1.83 -4.00
N SER A 399 -26.72 -0.80 -4.54
CA SER A 399 -27.71 -0.91 -5.60
C SER A 399 -27.37 0.03 -6.75
N ASN A 400 -27.86 -0.30 -7.95
CA ASN A 400 -27.75 0.56 -9.12
C ASN A 400 -29.14 1.01 -9.54
N GLU A 401 -29.41 2.31 -9.42
CA GLU A 401 -30.70 2.94 -9.75
C GLU A 401 -30.46 3.98 -10.83
N ASP A 402 -31.16 3.91 -11.95
CA ASP A 402 -31.06 4.87 -13.05
C ASP A 402 -29.61 5.12 -13.52
N ASN A 403 -28.81 4.05 -13.65
CA ASN A 403 -27.35 4.09 -13.97
C ASN A 403 -26.52 4.87 -12.95
N LYS A 404 -26.90 4.85 -11.68
CA LYS A 404 -26.20 5.49 -10.57
C LYS A 404 -26.00 4.48 -9.43
N THR A 405 -24.81 4.44 -8.88
CA THR A 405 -24.55 3.64 -7.67
C THR A 405 -25.17 4.34 -6.47
N VAL A 406 -25.90 3.58 -5.67
CA VAL A 406 -26.39 3.96 -4.33
C VAL A 406 -25.81 2.99 -3.32
N ILE A 407 -25.12 3.53 -2.33
CA ILE A 407 -24.54 2.74 -1.22
C ILE A 407 -25.24 3.15 0.07
N GLU A 408 -25.74 2.17 0.80
CA GLU A 408 -26.26 2.35 2.15
C GLU A 408 -25.33 1.68 3.14
N PHE A 409 -24.88 2.41 4.16
CA PHE A 409 -24.11 1.90 5.29
C PHE A 409 -24.92 1.97 6.57
N LYS A 410 -24.92 0.90 7.38
CA LYS A 410 -25.40 0.90 8.76
C LYS A 410 -24.22 1.14 9.68
N ILE A 411 -24.31 2.17 10.51
CA ILE A 411 -23.22 2.67 11.33
C ILE A 411 -23.38 2.19 12.77
N ARG A 412 -22.27 1.84 13.41
CA ARG A 412 -22.21 1.49 14.85
C ARG A 412 -22.61 2.70 15.70
N ASP A 413 -23.22 2.43 16.83
CA ASP A 413 -23.63 3.44 17.82
C ASP A 413 -22.79 3.43 19.11
N ASP A 414 -21.80 2.51 19.19
CA ASP A 414 -20.95 2.31 20.36
C ASP A 414 -19.54 2.92 20.22
N ILE A 415 -19.24 3.61 19.10
CA ILE A 415 -17.93 4.21 18.83
C ILE A 415 -17.84 5.59 19.48
N LYS A 416 -16.64 5.88 20.05
CA LYS A 416 -16.30 7.20 20.59
C LYS A 416 -15.00 7.71 19.99
N TRP A 417 -14.94 9.00 19.78
CA TRP A 417 -13.71 9.73 19.52
C TRP A 417 -12.77 9.67 20.74
N HIS A 418 -11.48 9.91 20.55
CA HIS A 418 -10.48 9.92 21.61
C HIS A 418 -10.77 10.94 22.73
N ASP A 419 -11.54 11.98 22.45
CA ASP A 419 -12.02 12.96 23.44
C ASP A 419 -13.28 12.52 24.21
N GLY A 420 -13.80 11.34 23.91
CA GLY A 420 -14.96 10.72 24.56
C GLY A 420 -16.30 11.08 23.95
N LYS A 421 -16.38 11.98 22.97
CA LYS A 421 -17.62 12.29 22.23
C LYS A 421 -18.04 11.08 21.38
N PRO A 422 -19.34 10.82 21.19
CA PRO A 422 -19.79 9.74 20.31
C PRO A 422 -19.46 10.08 18.83
N LEU A 423 -19.14 9.06 18.03
CA LEU A 423 -19.13 9.18 16.57
C LEU A 423 -20.60 9.18 16.10
N LEU A 424 -20.95 10.13 15.26
CA LEU A 424 -22.29 10.28 14.70
C LEU A 424 -22.27 10.14 13.17
N VAL A 425 -23.44 9.86 12.60
CA VAL A 425 -23.61 9.82 11.14
C VAL A 425 -23.22 11.15 10.48
N GLU A 426 -23.45 12.26 11.18
CA GLU A 426 -23.05 13.60 10.73
C GLU A 426 -21.54 13.76 10.56
N ASP A 427 -20.72 13.04 11.34
CA ASP A 427 -19.26 13.06 11.16
C ASP A 427 -18.86 12.44 9.81
N ILE A 428 -19.53 11.35 9.42
CA ILE A 428 -19.29 10.66 8.14
C ILE A 428 -19.72 11.55 6.98
N ILE A 429 -20.95 12.07 7.03
CA ILE A 429 -21.48 12.99 6.01
C ILE A 429 -20.57 14.21 5.88
N ASN A 430 -20.20 14.81 7.02
CA ASN A 430 -19.32 15.98 7.03
C ASN A 430 -17.94 15.67 6.46
N THR A 431 -17.36 14.50 6.77
CA THR A 431 -16.05 14.08 6.25
C THR A 431 -16.07 14.06 4.71
N LEU A 432 -17.06 13.36 4.13
CA LEU A 432 -17.17 13.20 2.67
C LEU A 432 -17.48 14.53 1.98
N ASP A 433 -18.41 15.33 2.52
CA ASP A 433 -18.77 16.66 1.98
C ASP A 433 -17.59 17.63 2.08
N TYR A 434 -16.87 17.63 3.21
CA TYR A 434 -15.69 18.45 3.43
C TYR A 434 -14.58 18.09 2.43
N MET A 435 -14.25 16.81 2.27
CA MET A 435 -13.24 16.36 1.30
C MET A 435 -13.60 16.77 -0.14
N LYS A 436 -14.89 16.67 -0.52
CA LYS A 436 -15.38 17.11 -1.82
C LYS A 436 -15.29 18.62 -1.98
N LYS A 437 -15.77 19.39 -1.00
CA LYS A 437 -15.83 20.86 -1.02
C LYS A 437 -14.47 21.52 -1.14
N ILE A 438 -13.46 21.01 -0.45
CA ILE A 438 -12.10 21.56 -0.48
C ILE A 438 -11.24 20.97 -1.60
N GLU A 439 -11.79 20.06 -2.42
CA GLU A 439 -11.04 19.31 -3.42
C GLU A 439 -9.78 18.65 -2.82
N ALA A 440 -9.98 17.92 -1.70
CA ALA A 440 -8.89 17.33 -0.93
C ALA A 440 -7.97 16.49 -1.83
N PRO A 441 -6.67 16.83 -1.96
CA PRO A 441 -5.81 16.32 -3.04
C PRO A 441 -5.74 14.79 -3.15
N ARG A 442 -5.83 14.09 -2.01
CA ARG A 442 -5.78 12.63 -1.95
C ARG A 442 -7.13 11.96 -2.20
N TYR A 443 -8.24 12.63 -1.86
CA TYR A 443 -9.56 12.01 -1.73
C TYR A 443 -10.58 12.52 -2.74
N TYR A 444 -10.28 13.63 -3.43
CA TYR A 444 -11.24 14.27 -4.32
C TYR A 444 -11.78 13.32 -5.39
N ASP A 445 -10.92 12.51 -6.00
CA ASP A 445 -11.34 11.55 -7.02
C ASP A 445 -12.33 10.50 -6.48
N SER A 446 -12.26 10.15 -5.20
CA SER A 446 -13.20 9.22 -4.55
C SER A 446 -14.55 9.85 -4.24
N VAL A 447 -14.61 11.19 -4.02
CA VAL A 447 -15.81 11.88 -3.54
C VAL A 447 -16.46 12.81 -4.57
N LYS A 448 -15.77 13.20 -5.64
CA LYS A 448 -16.24 14.20 -6.62
C LYS A 448 -17.57 13.85 -7.27
N ASP A 449 -17.81 12.56 -7.53
CA ASP A 449 -19.00 12.05 -8.19
C ASP A 449 -20.19 11.79 -7.23
N ILE A 450 -20.06 12.10 -5.94
CA ILE A 450 -21.18 12.03 -4.98
C ILE A 450 -22.21 13.11 -5.33
N GLU A 451 -23.45 12.72 -5.61
CA GLU A 451 -24.56 13.65 -5.85
C GLU A 451 -25.29 14.04 -4.57
N SER A 452 -25.49 13.08 -3.67
CA SER A 452 -26.17 13.36 -2.40
C SER A 452 -25.69 12.44 -1.29
N LEU A 453 -25.71 13.00 -0.07
CA LEU A 453 -25.44 12.35 1.21
C LEU A 453 -26.68 12.56 2.10
N THR A 454 -27.30 11.50 2.56
CA THR A 454 -28.49 11.55 3.40
C THR A 454 -28.43 10.57 4.54
N SER A 455 -29.19 10.84 5.60
CA SER A 455 -29.38 9.95 6.76
C SER A 455 -30.87 9.76 6.98
N PRO A 456 -31.50 8.75 6.35
CA PRO A 456 -32.92 8.50 6.53
C PRO A 456 -33.28 7.96 7.91
N GLU A 457 -32.33 7.35 8.60
CA GLU A 457 -32.44 6.82 9.96
C GLU A 457 -31.19 7.20 10.78
N ALA A 458 -31.29 7.17 12.10
CA ALA A 458 -30.24 7.65 13.02
C ALA A 458 -28.85 7.05 12.77
N ASN A 459 -28.78 5.77 12.37
CA ASN A 459 -27.54 5.04 12.17
C ASN A 459 -27.33 4.64 10.71
N THR A 460 -27.90 5.37 9.74
CA THR A 460 -27.83 5.03 8.34
C THR A 460 -27.27 6.19 7.51
N VAL A 461 -26.26 5.91 6.71
CA VAL A 461 -25.76 6.84 5.68
C VAL A 461 -26.09 6.27 4.31
N VAL A 462 -26.74 7.08 3.47
CA VAL A 462 -27.01 6.76 2.07
C VAL A 462 -26.23 7.72 1.18
N ILE A 463 -25.40 7.15 0.31
CA ILE A 463 -24.52 7.85 -0.62
C ILE A 463 -25.01 7.54 -2.04
N ARG A 464 -25.41 8.57 -2.77
CA ARG A 464 -25.78 8.45 -4.19
C ARG A 464 -24.70 9.07 -5.07
N PHE A 465 -24.22 8.32 -6.06
CA PHE A 465 -23.23 8.77 -7.02
C PHE A 465 -23.90 9.18 -8.34
N GLY A 466 -23.26 10.07 -9.10
CA GLY A 466 -23.73 10.52 -10.39
C GLY A 466 -23.55 9.50 -11.52
N LYS A 467 -22.80 8.43 -11.28
CA LYS A 467 -22.57 7.34 -12.23
C LYS A 467 -22.45 6.01 -11.50
N THR A 468 -22.66 4.91 -12.25
CA THR A 468 -22.42 3.56 -11.75
C THR A 468 -20.92 3.25 -11.75
N SER A 469 -20.39 2.71 -10.65
CA SER A 469 -19.09 2.09 -10.59
C SER A 469 -19.00 1.14 -9.39
N TYR A 470 -18.51 -0.08 -9.62
CA TYR A 470 -18.18 -1.07 -8.58
C TYR A 470 -17.19 -0.50 -7.55
N TRP A 471 -16.23 0.29 -8.01
CA TRP A 471 -15.16 0.84 -7.18
C TRP A 471 -15.61 1.92 -6.19
N ASN A 472 -16.82 2.46 -6.36
CA ASN A 472 -17.34 3.48 -5.45
C ASN A 472 -17.38 2.98 -4.00
N LEU A 473 -17.73 1.70 -3.76
CA LEU A 473 -17.75 1.10 -2.44
C LEU A 473 -16.34 1.09 -1.83
N HIS A 474 -15.34 0.55 -2.55
CA HIS A 474 -13.96 0.46 -2.08
C HIS A 474 -13.35 1.85 -1.83
N ASN A 475 -13.59 2.79 -2.74
CA ASN A 475 -13.07 4.15 -2.65
C ASN A 475 -13.59 4.90 -1.42
N ILE A 476 -14.88 4.74 -1.07
CA ILE A 476 -15.48 5.40 0.08
C ILE A 476 -15.22 4.65 1.37
N GLY A 477 -15.33 3.32 1.34
CA GLY A 477 -15.21 2.48 2.54
C GLY A 477 -13.87 2.57 3.24
N GLY A 478 -12.79 2.82 2.48
CA GLY A 478 -11.42 2.96 2.97
C GLY A 478 -11.00 4.38 3.36
N LEU A 479 -11.88 5.38 3.27
CA LEU A 479 -11.53 6.75 3.67
C LEU A 479 -11.50 6.91 5.20
N PRO A 480 -10.50 7.64 5.75
CA PRO A 480 -10.48 7.95 7.18
C PRO A 480 -11.66 8.84 7.54
N ILE A 481 -12.39 8.48 8.60
CA ILE A 481 -13.46 9.32 9.11
C ILE A 481 -12.88 10.35 10.08
N LEU A 482 -13.23 11.61 9.89
CA LEU A 482 -12.69 12.75 10.63
C LEU A 482 -13.73 13.38 11.56
N PRO A 483 -13.33 13.82 12.77
CA PRO A 483 -14.25 14.41 13.74
C PRO A 483 -14.73 15.79 13.27
N LYS A 484 -16.03 15.92 13.00
CA LYS A 484 -16.66 17.17 12.57
C LYS A 484 -16.33 18.33 13.51
N HIS A 485 -16.41 18.11 14.82
CA HIS A 485 -16.18 19.15 15.82
C HIS A 485 -14.73 19.66 15.87
N ILE A 486 -13.75 18.90 15.33
CA ILE A 486 -12.39 19.40 15.11
C ILE A 486 -12.33 20.13 13.78
N LEU A 487 -12.87 19.54 12.70
CA LEU A 487 -12.86 20.17 11.37
C LEU A 487 -13.55 21.54 11.38
N ASP A 488 -14.61 21.73 12.16
CA ASP A 488 -15.31 22.99 12.33
C ASP A 488 -14.41 24.10 12.95
N SER A 489 -13.32 23.73 13.63
CA SER A 489 -12.34 24.66 14.20
C SER A 489 -11.15 24.96 13.27
N VAL A 490 -11.01 24.24 12.14
CA VAL A 490 -9.90 24.38 11.21
C VAL A 490 -10.15 25.55 10.26
N GLU A 491 -9.38 26.62 10.39
CA GLU A 491 -9.49 27.81 9.53
C GLU A 491 -8.90 27.55 8.13
N ASP A 492 -7.70 26.99 8.06
CA ASP A 492 -7.01 26.64 6.81
C ASP A 492 -6.42 25.23 6.88
N TRP A 493 -7.08 24.27 6.24
CA TRP A 493 -6.68 22.88 6.20
C TRP A 493 -5.28 22.63 5.59
N LYS A 494 -4.79 23.55 4.73
CA LYS A 494 -3.50 23.40 4.04
C LYS A 494 -2.31 23.53 5.00
N VAL A 495 -2.47 24.32 6.03
CA VAL A 495 -1.44 24.58 7.06
C VAL A 495 -1.76 23.97 8.42
N TRP A 496 -2.90 23.31 8.54
CA TRP A 496 -3.34 22.66 9.77
C TRP A 496 -2.33 21.61 10.26
N GLN A 497 -1.95 21.69 11.53
CA GLN A 497 -1.01 20.78 12.17
C GLN A 497 -1.62 20.06 13.38
N PRO A 498 -2.53 19.10 13.17
CA PRO A 498 -3.34 18.52 14.25
C PRO A 498 -2.50 17.88 15.37
N ALA A 499 -1.33 17.34 15.06
CA ALA A 499 -0.42 16.78 16.06
C ALA A 499 0.23 17.82 16.98
N ARG A 500 0.21 19.11 16.61
CA ARG A 500 0.82 20.23 17.37
C ARG A 500 -0.21 21.15 18.00
N GLU A 501 -1.37 21.26 17.37
CA GLU A 501 -2.46 22.12 17.83
C GLU A 501 -3.24 21.45 18.93
N LYS A 502 -3.55 22.21 19.99
CA LYS A 502 -4.29 21.69 21.13
C LYS A 502 -5.76 21.51 20.79
N HIS A 503 -6.34 20.43 21.34
CA HIS A 503 -7.77 20.20 21.24
C HIS A 503 -8.57 21.35 21.84
N PRO A 504 -9.63 21.85 21.19
CA PRO A 504 -10.37 23.04 21.64
C PRO A 504 -10.92 22.94 23.07
N ASP A 505 -11.44 21.77 23.45
CA ASP A 505 -12.14 21.56 24.72
C ASP A 505 -11.30 20.77 25.74
N ASN A 506 -10.17 20.15 25.33
CA ASN A 506 -9.33 19.33 26.20
C ASN A 506 -7.84 19.55 25.94
N PRO A 507 -7.16 20.43 26.70
CA PRO A 507 -5.75 20.78 26.48
C PRO A 507 -4.75 19.64 26.71
N GLU A 508 -5.18 18.50 27.29
CA GLU A 508 -4.35 17.29 27.41
C GLU A 508 -4.21 16.54 26.08
N LEU A 509 -5.13 16.78 25.14
CA LEU A 509 -5.12 16.21 23.80
C LEU A 509 -4.62 17.22 22.77
N THR A 510 -4.21 16.71 21.61
CA THR A 510 -4.03 17.50 20.39
C THR A 510 -5.26 17.36 19.49
N GLN A 511 -5.30 18.07 18.38
CA GLN A 511 -6.35 17.92 17.38
C GLN A 511 -6.21 16.64 16.53
N LEU A 512 -5.09 15.90 16.69
CA LEU A 512 -4.91 14.59 16.08
C LEU A 512 -5.67 13.54 16.89
N ILE A 513 -6.97 13.56 16.78
CA ILE A 513 -7.88 12.59 17.38
C ILE A 513 -8.69 11.83 16.33
N GLY A 514 -8.97 10.58 16.61
CA GLY A 514 -9.76 9.68 15.80
C GLY A 514 -10.57 8.74 16.68
N THR A 515 -10.99 7.63 16.10
CA THR A 515 -11.69 6.55 16.79
C THR A 515 -10.82 5.31 16.99
N GLY A 516 -9.59 5.34 16.48
CA GLY A 516 -8.68 4.21 16.39
C GLY A 516 -8.17 3.65 17.72
N PRO A 517 -7.38 2.57 17.67
CA PRO A 517 -6.95 1.83 18.86
C PRO A 517 -5.98 2.59 19.77
N PHE A 518 -5.30 3.62 19.23
CA PHE A 518 -4.32 4.38 19.99
C PHE A 518 -4.55 5.88 19.91
N VAL A 519 -4.40 6.54 21.06
CA VAL A 519 -4.46 8.00 21.23
C VAL A 519 -3.07 8.58 21.03
N PHE A 520 -2.90 9.48 20.08
CA PHE A 520 -1.65 10.21 19.88
C PHE A 520 -1.29 11.01 21.14
N SER A 521 -0.04 10.95 21.56
CA SER A 521 0.45 11.62 22.77
C SER A 521 1.60 12.59 22.50
N GLU A 522 2.63 12.15 21.77
CA GLU A 522 3.83 12.95 21.52
C GLU A 522 4.47 12.59 20.17
N TYR A 523 5.03 13.58 19.49
CA TYR A 523 5.95 13.37 18.38
C TYR A 523 7.26 14.11 18.68
N ARG A 524 8.32 13.33 18.90
CA ARG A 524 9.69 13.83 19.05
C ARG A 524 10.44 13.63 17.74
N VAL A 525 10.64 14.74 17.03
CA VAL A 525 11.30 14.77 15.72
C VAL A 525 12.66 14.07 15.77
N GLY A 526 12.91 13.15 14.87
CA GLY A 526 14.13 12.37 14.74
C GLY A 526 14.30 11.26 15.78
N ASP A 527 13.29 11.01 16.64
CA ASP A 527 13.37 10.02 17.72
C ASP A 527 12.19 9.03 17.67
N TYR A 528 10.95 9.49 17.98
CA TYR A 528 9.78 8.61 17.98
C TYR A 528 8.46 9.36 17.85
N VAL A 529 7.39 8.60 17.52
CA VAL A 529 5.99 8.97 17.75
C VAL A 529 5.42 8.06 18.84
N TYR A 530 4.83 8.65 19.88
CA TYR A 530 4.32 7.95 21.06
C TYR A 530 2.80 8.01 21.13
N PHE A 531 2.22 6.86 21.46
CA PHE A 531 0.79 6.69 21.62
C PHE A 531 0.45 5.97 22.94
N LYS A 532 -0.72 6.30 23.47
CA LYS A 532 -1.37 5.57 24.57
C LYS A 532 -2.53 4.74 24.02
N ARG A 533 -2.82 3.64 24.69
CA ARG A 533 -4.00 2.84 24.39
C ARG A 533 -5.28 3.68 24.45
N ASN A 534 -6.19 3.47 23.50
CA ASN A 534 -7.57 3.94 23.61
C ASN A 534 -8.38 2.95 24.46
N ASP A 535 -8.61 3.29 25.72
CA ASP A 535 -9.36 2.43 26.66
C ASP A 535 -10.85 2.29 26.28
N ASN A 536 -11.35 3.13 25.39
CA ASN A 536 -12.72 3.10 24.88
C ASN A 536 -12.80 2.51 23.46
N TYR A 537 -11.75 1.84 22.99
CA TYR A 537 -11.79 1.27 21.65
C TYR A 537 -12.87 0.20 21.55
N TRP A 538 -13.69 0.30 20.53
CA TRP A 538 -14.91 -0.48 20.35
C TRP A 538 -14.70 -1.95 20.01
N LYS A 539 -13.52 -2.30 19.43
CA LYS A 539 -13.26 -3.64 18.90
C LYS A 539 -12.93 -4.64 20.03
N PRO A 540 -13.64 -5.79 20.12
CA PRO A 540 -13.37 -6.79 21.14
C PRO A 540 -12.07 -7.57 20.86
N THR A 541 -11.47 -8.15 21.92
CA THR A 541 -10.26 -8.98 21.82
C THR A 541 -10.47 -10.31 21.09
N LYS A 542 -11.70 -10.84 21.12
CA LYS A 542 -12.12 -12.00 20.34
C LYS A 542 -12.86 -11.50 19.11
N ASP A 543 -12.14 -11.40 18.02
CA ASP A 543 -12.71 -11.10 16.73
C ASP A 543 -13.12 -12.40 16.06
N SER A 544 -14.42 -12.55 15.75
CA SER A 544 -14.95 -13.71 15.03
C SER A 544 -14.46 -13.78 13.58
N ASP A 545 -13.99 -12.65 13.06
CA ASP A 545 -13.60 -12.51 11.67
C ASP A 545 -12.17 -13.00 11.41
N ILE A 546 -11.37 -13.21 12.49
CA ILE A 546 -9.98 -13.65 12.38
C ILE A 546 -9.67 -14.74 13.42
N GLU A 547 -9.41 -15.95 12.95
CA GLU A 547 -8.85 -17.01 13.77
C GLU A 547 -7.37 -16.73 14.06
N ARG A 548 -7.07 -16.35 15.29
CA ARG A 548 -5.69 -16.21 15.78
C ARG A 548 -5.13 -17.60 16.07
N LYS A 549 -4.02 -17.92 15.45
CA LYS A 549 -3.25 -19.15 15.72
C LYS A 549 -2.45 -19.03 17.00
#